data_d327d5181e81f6797ae87703c3d428bc
#
_entry.id   d327d5181e81f6797ae87703c3d428bc
#
_cell.length_a   1.000
_cell.length_b   1.000
_cell.length_c   1.000
_cell.angle_alpha   90.00
_cell.angle_beta   90.00
_cell.angle_gamma   90.00
#
_symmetry.space_group_name_H-M   'P 1'
#
loop_
_entity.id
_entity.type
_entity.pdbx_description
1 polymer ?
#
loop_
_entity_poly.entity_id
_entity_poly.type
_entity_poly.pdbx_seq_one_letter_code
_entity_poly.pdbx_strand_id
1 'polypeptide(L)'
;MKTIFPGQTIGIIGGGQLGRMMALAAKEAGFKIAVLEPTMDSPCGQVADIRIVAPYNDETALEELAEVSDVITFEFENIDYDGLKRLTEIAYVPQGAELIKITQDRIQEKITISQSDCPIANYIACQNFNELVQNIEKVGYPCIVKTARGGYDGKGQQTIYSADDLEIASPLFEHSACVAEAFVPFTKEISVIVQRNVQGETYCLPIGENIHVNHILHETIVPARINNKTAKLAVEAAEKIADYLQLIGTLAVEMFVLEDGTIVINELAPRPHNSGHYSIEACNISQFHQHIRAICGWPLRKPKLWSPSVMVNILGQHVMPVTNSLSKYPDWSIHLYGKQQAKKNRKMGHVTIMTDDLDHTIKEINDSAIWAE
;
A
#
# COMPACT_ATOMS: atom_id res chain seq x y z
N MET A 1 27.95 1.58 -2.43
CA MET A 1 26.65 1.61 -1.74
C MET A 1 26.74 2.62 -0.62
N LYS A 2 25.75 3.48 -0.45
CA LYS A 2 25.70 4.50 0.62
C LYS A 2 24.98 3.90 1.83
N THR A 3 25.57 4.00 3.02
CA THR A 3 24.93 3.67 4.29
C THR A 3 24.60 4.97 5.02
N ILE A 4 23.38 5.09 5.49
CA ILE A 4 22.89 6.25 6.25
C ILE A 4 22.88 5.88 7.72
N PHE A 5 23.44 6.75 8.57
CA PHE A 5 23.64 6.49 10.00
C PHE A 5 22.70 7.32 10.88
N PRO A 6 22.37 6.86 12.10
CA PRO A 6 21.66 7.67 13.09
C PRO A 6 22.30 9.06 13.26
N GLY A 7 21.47 10.07 13.46
CA GLY A 7 21.85 11.47 13.46
C GLY A 7 21.76 12.17 12.11
N GLN A 8 21.77 11.42 11.01
CA GLN A 8 21.51 11.92 9.66
C GLN A 8 19.99 12.12 9.42
N THR A 9 19.64 12.80 8.34
CA THR A 9 18.26 13.19 8.03
C THR A 9 17.65 12.33 6.92
N ILE A 10 16.44 11.81 7.17
CA ILE A 10 15.63 11.14 6.18
C ILE A 10 14.57 12.16 5.70
N GLY A 11 14.55 12.45 4.40
CA GLY A 11 13.53 13.22 3.73
C GLY A 11 12.35 12.33 3.35
N ILE A 12 11.13 12.81 3.58
CA ILE A 12 9.90 12.10 3.23
C ILE A 12 9.04 13.02 2.35
N ILE A 13 8.69 12.55 1.14
CA ILE A 13 7.70 13.21 0.31
C ILE A 13 6.33 12.62 0.66
N GLY A 14 5.45 13.48 1.17
CA GLY A 14 4.13 13.11 1.67
C GLY A 14 4.04 13.15 3.20
N GLY A 15 3.04 13.88 3.68
CA GLY A 15 2.82 14.17 5.10
C GLY A 15 1.69 13.35 5.73
N GLY A 16 1.20 12.29 5.10
CA GLY A 16 0.11 11.47 5.59
C GLY A 16 0.50 10.47 6.69
N GLN A 17 -0.36 9.47 6.89
CA GLN A 17 -0.17 8.49 7.97
C GLN A 17 1.02 7.56 7.74
N LEU A 18 1.32 7.19 6.49
CA LEU A 18 2.45 6.30 6.20
C LEU A 18 3.76 7.03 6.45
N GLY A 19 3.85 8.30 6.01
CA GLY A 19 4.98 9.18 6.31
C GLY A 19 5.18 9.34 7.82
N ARG A 20 4.08 9.56 8.60
CA ARG A 20 4.15 9.62 10.07
C ARG A 20 4.71 8.34 10.67
N MET A 21 4.25 7.17 10.25
CA MET A 21 4.72 5.89 10.81
C MET A 21 6.15 5.58 10.39
N MET A 22 6.56 5.92 9.16
CA MET A 22 7.98 5.86 8.73
C MET A 22 8.86 6.79 9.57
N ALA A 23 8.40 8.04 9.80
CA ALA A 23 9.10 9.01 10.61
C ALA A 23 9.29 8.52 12.05
N LEU A 24 8.25 7.95 12.67
CA LEU A 24 8.35 7.40 14.03
C LEU A 24 9.35 6.25 14.09
N ALA A 25 9.29 5.30 13.15
CA ALA A 25 10.24 4.19 13.08
C ALA A 25 11.69 4.67 12.87
N ALA A 26 11.88 5.72 12.07
CA ALA A 26 13.21 6.31 11.86
C ALA A 26 13.72 7.06 13.12
N LYS A 27 12.83 7.78 13.81
CA LYS A 27 13.19 8.49 15.04
C LYS A 27 13.58 7.55 16.18
N GLU A 28 12.92 6.38 16.29
CA GLU A 28 13.35 5.33 17.23
C GLU A 28 14.81 4.87 16.98
N ALA A 29 15.26 4.88 15.74
CA ALA A 29 16.63 4.57 15.36
C ALA A 29 17.58 5.78 15.45
N GLY A 30 17.09 6.97 15.86
CA GLY A 30 17.89 8.17 16.08
C GLY A 30 18.11 9.04 14.83
N PHE A 31 17.29 8.87 13.77
CA PHE A 31 17.31 9.75 12.60
C PHE A 31 16.55 11.05 12.83
N LYS A 32 16.94 12.10 12.10
CA LYS A 32 16.14 13.31 11.92
C LYS A 32 15.20 13.13 10.71
N ILE A 33 14.09 13.85 10.71
CA ILE A 33 13.07 13.78 9.67
C ILE A 33 12.84 15.14 9.06
N ALA A 34 12.96 15.25 7.74
CA ALA A 34 12.45 16.34 6.94
C ALA A 34 11.23 15.85 6.14
N VAL A 35 10.16 16.64 6.06
CA VAL A 35 8.96 16.29 5.29
C VAL A 35 8.59 17.41 4.32
N LEU A 36 8.29 17.04 3.07
CA LEU A 36 7.65 17.90 2.08
C LEU A 36 6.17 17.55 2.01
N GLU A 37 5.30 18.52 2.33
CA GLU A 37 3.85 18.33 2.39
C GLU A 37 3.12 19.66 2.22
N PRO A 38 2.11 19.76 1.32
CA PRO A 38 1.35 20.99 1.12
C PRO A 38 0.59 21.48 2.34
N THR A 39 0.24 20.59 3.27
CA THR A 39 -0.59 20.91 4.45
C THR A 39 0.30 21.14 5.67
N MET A 40 0.23 22.36 6.25
CA MET A 40 1.03 22.75 7.41
C MET A 40 0.90 21.80 8.61
N ASP A 41 -0.33 21.39 8.96
CA ASP A 41 -0.61 20.44 10.04
C ASP A 41 -0.98 19.07 9.46
N SER A 42 0.04 18.36 9.02
CA SER A 42 -0.08 17.00 8.48
C SER A 42 0.37 15.96 9.50
N PRO A 43 -0.12 14.71 9.41
CA PRO A 43 0.30 13.62 10.30
C PRO A 43 1.80 13.44 10.44
N CYS A 44 2.56 13.45 9.35
CA CYS A 44 4.02 13.36 9.38
C CYS A 44 4.64 14.67 9.87
N GLY A 45 4.12 15.83 9.45
CA GLY A 45 4.59 17.15 9.89
C GLY A 45 4.54 17.35 11.41
N GLN A 46 3.61 16.69 12.11
CA GLN A 46 3.50 16.74 13.57
C GLN A 46 4.68 16.06 14.29
N VAL A 47 5.43 15.19 13.61
CA VAL A 47 6.55 14.43 14.19
C VAL A 47 7.89 14.70 13.49
N ALA A 48 7.89 15.49 12.41
CA ALA A 48 9.09 15.87 11.67
C ALA A 48 9.91 16.95 12.41
N ASP A 49 11.21 16.97 12.20
CA ASP A 49 12.12 17.99 12.69
C ASP A 49 12.15 19.20 11.75
N ILE A 50 12.02 18.98 10.45
CA ILE A 50 11.98 20.00 9.40
C ILE A 50 10.71 19.81 8.58
N ARG A 51 9.98 20.90 8.34
CA ARG A 51 8.75 20.92 7.55
C ARG A 51 8.90 21.88 6.38
N ILE A 52 8.82 21.36 5.16
CA ILE A 52 8.79 22.11 3.91
C ILE A 52 7.34 22.10 3.43
N VAL A 53 6.69 23.27 3.44
CA VAL A 53 5.27 23.38 3.12
C VAL A 53 5.11 23.94 1.73
N ALA A 54 4.96 23.03 0.76
CA ALA A 54 4.83 23.36 -0.66
C ALA A 54 4.14 22.22 -1.42
N PRO A 55 3.61 22.46 -2.63
CA PRO A 55 3.16 21.39 -3.54
C PRO A 55 4.29 20.40 -3.85
N TYR A 56 3.94 19.14 -4.10
CA TYR A 56 4.92 18.07 -4.37
C TYR A 56 5.72 18.24 -5.68
N ASN A 57 5.25 19.09 -6.59
CA ASN A 57 5.91 19.44 -7.86
C ASN A 57 6.64 20.79 -7.81
N ASP A 58 6.77 21.40 -6.63
CA ASP A 58 7.54 22.65 -6.47
C ASP A 58 9.04 22.31 -6.50
N GLU A 59 9.72 22.77 -7.56
CA GLU A 59 11.14 22.48 -7.78
C GLU A 59 12.03 23.02 -6.66
N THR A 60 11.76 24.23 -6.18
CA THR A 60 12.55 24.84 -5.11
C THR A 60 12.40 24.07 -3.80
N ALA A 61 11.17 23.61 -3.49
CA ALA A 61 10.92 22.80 -2.31
C ALA A 61 11.55 21.40 -2.40
N LEU A 62 11.61 20.80 -3.59
CA LEU A 62 12.33 19.54 -3.81
C LEU A 62 13.84 19.72 -3.66
N GLU A 63 14.40 20.83 -4.13
CA GLU A 63 15.82 21.18 -3.92
C GLU A 63 16.10 21.41 -2.43
N GLU A 64 15.25 22.15 -1.71
CA GLU A 64 15.37 22.35 -0.26
C GLU A 64 15.32 21.00 0.49
N LEU A 65 14.42 20.09 0.10
CA LEU A 65 14.37 18.74 0.69
C LEU A 65 15.67 17.97 0.42
N ALA A 66 16.24 18.09 -0.79
CA ALA A 66 17.51 17.48 -1.15
C ALA A 66 18.68 17.99 -0.31
N GLU A 67 18.74 19.31 -0.08
CA GLU A 67 19.80 19.94 0.71
C GLU A 67 19.82 19.52 2.18
N VAL A 68 18.65 19.30 2.78
CA VAL A 68 18.53 18.96 4.20
C VAL A 68 18.50 17.46 4.47
N SER A 69 18.49 16.60 3.43
CA SER A 69 18.31 15.16 3.57
C SER A 69 19.51 14.34 3.10
N ASP A 70 19.88 13.33 3.85
CA ASP A 70 20.92 12.35 3.47
C ASP A 70 20.40 11.22 2.61
N VAL A 71 19.10 10.90 2.74
CA VAL A 71 18.33 9.96 1.94
C VAL A 71 16.88 10.42 1.87
N ILE A 72 16.23 10.22 0.73
CA ILE A 72 14.85 10.60 0.52
C ILE A 72 14.01 9.37 0.17
N THR A 73 12.78 9.32 0.71
CA THR A 73 11.73 8.34 0.43
C THR A 73 10.38 9.04 0.25
N PHE A 74 9.36 8.27 -0.09
CA PHE A 74 8.00 8.78 -0.31
C PHE A 74 6.95 7.86 0.33
N GLU A 75 5.76 8.41 0.64
CA GLU A 75 4.70 7.66 1.31
C GLU A 75 3.55 7.22 0.39
N PHE A 76 3.49 7.72 -0.85
CA PHE A 76 2.39 7.44 -1.78
C PHE A 76 2.87 7.44 -3.22
N GLU A 77 2.11 6.83 -4.10
CA GLU A 77 2.44 6.62 -5.51
C GLU A 77 2.07 7.82 -6.43
N ASN A 78 1.16 8.71 -6.03
CA ASN A 78 0.71 9.82 -6.88
C ASN A 78 1.62 11.06 -6.81
N ILE A 79 2.94 10.83 -6.83
CA ILE A 79 3.95 11.89 -6.87
C ILE A 79 4.20 12.28 -8.33
N ASP A 80 4.55 13.53 -8.58
CA ASP A 80 5.01 13.95 -9.91
C ASP A 80 6.28 13.18 -10.31
N TYR A 81 6.16 12.35 -11.36
CA TYR A 81 7.25 11.50 -11.84
C TYR A 81 8.47 12.31 -12.29
N ASP A 82 8.23 13.41 -13.01
CA ASP A 82 9.32 14.22 -13.57
C ASP A 82 10.07 14.95 -12.44
N GLY A 83 9.37 15.46 -11.45
CA GLY A 83 9.96 16.04 -10.25
C GLY A 83 10.78 15.01 -9.46
N LEU A 84 10.23 13.81 -9.24
CA LEU A 84 10.96 12.74 -8.55
C LEU A 84 12.19 12.29 -9.35
N LYS A 85 12.09 12.20 -10.67
CA LYS A 85 13.21 11.85 -11.54
C LYS A 85 14.35 12.87 -11.43
N ARG A 86 14.04 14.18 -11.51
CA ARG A 86 15.05 15.24 -11.27
C ARG A 86 15.66 15.14 -9.88
N LEU A 87 14.85 14.86 -8.85
CA LEU A 87 15.34 14.70 -7.50
C LEU A 87 16.37 13.56 -7.38
N THR A 88 16.21 12.46 -8.14
CA THR A 88 17.19 11.36 -8.16
C THR A 88 18.56 11.77 -8.73
N GLU A 89 18.65 12.88 -9.47
CA GLU A 89 19.89 13.39 -10.04
C GLU A 89 20.70 14.23 -9.03
N ILE A 90 20.02 14.85 -8.06
CA ILE A 90 20.63 15.75 -7.07
C ILE A 90 20.65 15.22 -5.65
N ALA A 91 19.88 14.17 -5.34
CA ALA A 91 19.76 13.57 -4.01
C ALA A 91 19.84 12.04 -4.06
N TYR A 92 20.09 11.43 -2.91
CA TYR A 92 20.05 9.97 -2.77
C TYR A 92 18.62 9.49 -2.52
N VAL A 93 17.96 9.04 -3.59
CA VAL A 93 16.61 8.44 -3.59
C VAL A 93 16.74 6.98 -4.02
N PRO A 94 17.06 6.05 -3.11
CA PRO A 94 17.41 4.67 -3.47
C PRO A 94 16.28 3.89 -4.15
N GLN A 95 15.01 4.26 -3.93
CA GLN A 95 13.84 3.66 -4.61
C GLN A 95 13.78 4.03 -6.10
N GLY A 96 14.43 5.12 -6.50
CA GLY A 96 14.33 5.66 -7.86
C GLY A 96 12.94 6.21 -8.18
N ALA A 97 12.72 6.57 -9.45
CA ALA A 97 11.45 7.09 -9.94
C ALA A 97 10.67 6.06 -10.81
N GLU A 98 11.36 5.07 -11.40
CA GLU A 98 10.74 4.16 -12.38
C GLU A 98 9.61 3.31 -11.80
N LEU A 99 9.74 2.89 -10.54
CA LEU A 99 8.69 2.11 -9.87
C LEU A 99 7.39 2.92 -9.71
N ILE A 100 7.51 4.22 -9.42
CA ILE A 100 6.36 5.15 -9.37
C ILE A 100 5.69 5.26 -10.74
N LYS A 101 6.48 5.40 -11.81
CA LYS A 101 5.95 5.45 -13.18
C LYS A 101 5.12 4.20 -13.54
N ILE A 102 5.60 3.02 -13.12
CA ILE A 102 4.93 1.75 -13.34
C ILE A 102 3.61 1.70 -12.57
N THR A 103 3.63 1.97 -11.29
CA THR A 103 2.48 1.78 -10.40
C THR A 103 1.42 2.90 -10.48
N GLN A 104 1.76 4.06 -11.06
CA GLN A 104 0.80 5.11 -11.37
C GLN A 104 -0.10 4.79 -12.57
N ASP A 105 0.26 3.80 -13.38
CA ASP A 105 -0.41 3.46 -14.62
C ASP A 105 -0.71 1.96 -14.67
N ARG A 106 -2.00 1.60 -14.53
CA ARG A 106 -2.45 0.19 -14.51
C ARG A 106 -2.02 -0.58 -15.76
N ILE A 107 -1.89 0.08 -16.91
CA ILE A 107 -1.41 -0.59 -18.14
C ILE A 107 0.05 -0.99 -17.97
N GLN A 108 0.89 -0.06 -17.49
CA GLN A 108 2.31 -0.33 -17.25
C GLN A 108 2.51 -1.36 -16.13
N GLU A 109 1.71 -1.28 -15.08
CA GLU A 109 1.72 -2.23 -13.97
C GLU A 109 1.39 -3.66 -14.47
N LYS A 110 0.31 -3.82 -15.24
CA LYS A 110 -0.10 -5.12 -15.81
C LYS A 110 0.96 -5.70 -16.76
N ILE A 111 1.54 -4.87 -17.62
CA ILE A 111 2.66 -5.27 -18.49
C ILE A 111 3.84 -5.76 -17.63
N THR A 112 4.20 -5.02 -16.60
CA THR A 112 5.32 -5.34 -15.71
C THR A 112 5.10 -6.65 -14.95
N ILE A 113 3.90 -6.87 -14.40
CA ILE A 113 3.54 -8.11 -13.73
C ILE A 113 3.60 -9.29 -14.71
N SER A 114 3.05 -9.13 -15.92
CA SER A 114 3.11 -10.16 -16.96
C SER A 114 4.55 -10.52 -17.34
N GLN A 115 5.42 -9.51 -17.48
CA GLN A 115 6.83 -9.70 -17.81
C GLN A 115 7.64 -10.34 -16.68
N SER A 116 7.19 -10.20 -15.43
CA SER A 116 7.78 -10.90 -14.30
C SER A 116 7.38 -12.38 -14.24
N ASP A 117 6.60 -12.88 -15.21
CA ASP A 117 6.09 -14.25 -15.28
C ASP A 117 5.33 -14.63 -13.99
N CYS A 118 4.53 -13.71 -13.47
CA CYS A 118 3.61 -13.92 -12.37
C CYS A 118 2.16 -13.99 -12.86
N PRO A 119 1.29 -14.78 -12.18
CA PRO A 119 -0.09 -14.96 -12.63
C PRO A 119 -0.88 -13.66 -12.47
N ILE A 120 -1.55 -13.24 -13.53
CA ILE A 120 -2.38 -12.04 -13.60
C ILE A 120 -3.69 -12.37 -14.32
N ALA A 121 -4.78 -11.65 -13.99
CA ALA A 121 -6.02 -11.77 -14.74
C ALA A 121 -5.82 -11.43 -16.22
N ASN A 122 -6.55 -12.13 -17.11
CA ASN A 122 -6.55 -11.76 -18.52
C ASN A 122 -7.02 -10.32 -18.68
N TYR A 123 -6.35 -9.52 -19.47
CA TYR A 123 -6.66 -8.11 -19.62
C TYR A 123 -6.41 -7.58 -21.03
N ILE A 124 -7.04 -6.46 -21.35
CA ILE A 124 -6.75 -5.65 -22.53
C ILE A 124 -6.58 -4.19 -22.10
N ALA A 125 -5.63 -3.50 -22.74
CA ALA A 125 -5.46 -2.06 -22.61
C ALA A 125 -6.21 -1.39 -23.78
N CYS A 126 -7.01 -0.37 -23.48
CA CYS A 126 -7.82 0.36 -24.44
C CYS A 126 -7.56 1.86 -24.32
N GLN A 127 -7.18 2.52 -25.43
CA GLN A 127 -6.96 3.95 -25.44
C GLN A 127 -8.27 4.76 -25.50
N ASN A 128 -9.33 4.15 -26.01
CA ASN A 128 -10.66 4.75 -26.17
C ASN A 128 -11.75 3.68 -26.11
N PHE A 129 -13.00 4.14 -26.00
CA PHE A 129 -14.15 3.27 -25.87
C PHE A 129 -14.35 2.35 -27.08
N ASN A 130 -14.07 2.81 -28.32
CA ASN A 130 -14.19 1.98 -29.51
C ASN A 130 -13.24 0.77 -29.47
N GLU A 131 -12.02 0.96 -28.96
CA GLU A 131 -11.08 -0.16 -28.78
C GLU A 131 -11.59 -1.17 -27.75
N LEU A 132 -12.26 -0.72 -26.68
CA LEU A 132 -12.92 -1.62 -25.73
C LEU A 132 -13.96 -2.48 -26.43
N VAL A 133 -14.90 -1.85 -27.16
CA VAL A 133 -15.98 -2.57 -27.88
C VAL A 133 -15.42 -3.59 -28.86
N GLN A 134 -14.35 -3.25 -29.60
CA GLN A 134 -13.75 -4.14 -30.60
C GLN A 134 -12.99 -5.33 -29.98
N ASN A 135 -12.47 -5.19 -28.77
CA ASN A 135 -11.56 -6.17 -28.20
C ASN A 135 -12.09 -6.89 -26.94
N ILE A 136 -13.24 -6.51 -26.40
CA ILE A 136 -13.75 -7.02 -25.12
C ILE A 136 -13.93 -8.54 -25.10
N GLU A 137 -14.23 -9.15 -26.26
CA GLU A 137 -14.36 -10.60 -26.37
C GLU A 137 -13.07 -11.35 -25.99
N LYS A 138 -11.90 -10.70 -26.06
CA LYS A 138 -10.63 -11.29 -25.62
C LYS A 138 -10.55 -11.48 -24.11
N VAL A 139 -11.30 -10.68 -23.36
CA VAL A 139 -11.41 -10.73 -21.91
C VAL A 139 -12.64 -11.53 -21.49
N GLY A 140 -13.75 -11.36 -22.19
CA GLY A 140 -15.05 -11.98 -21.90
C GLY A 140 -15.81 -11.26 -20.80
N TYR A 141 -16.92 -11.89 -20.37
CA TYR A 141 -17.81 -11.35 -19.34
C TYR A 141 -17.99 -12.36 -18.19
N PRO A 142 -18.18 -11.90 -16.95
CA PRO A 142 -18.07 -10.50 -16.54
C PRO A 142 -16.63 -10.00 -16.59
N CYS A 143 -16.47 -8.68 -16.74
CA CYS A 143 -15.16 -8.02 -16.67
C CYS A 143 -15.26 -6.71 -15.88
N ILE A 144 -14.10 -6.17 -15.48
CA ILE A 144 -14.01 -4.89 -14.78
C ILE A 144 -13.21 -3.94 -15.65
N VAL A 145 -13.80 -2.81 -16.02
CA VAL A 145 -13.12 -1.73 -16.74
C VAL A 145 -12.65 -0.69 -15.71
N LYS A 146 -11.35 -0.40 -15.70
CA LYS A 146 -10.70 0.52 -14.75
C LYS A 146 -9.95 1.61 -15.51
N THR A 147 -10.01 2.86 -15.04
CA THR A 147 -9.14 3.92 -15.57
C THR A 147 -7.67 3.54 -15.37
N ALA A 148 -6.81 3.83 -16.35
CA ALA A 148 -5.39 3.54 -16.27
C ALA A 148 -4.72 4.34 -15.14
N ARG A 149 -5.22 5.56 -14.87
CA ARG A 149 -4.68 6.46 -13.84
C ARG A 149 -5.79 7.03 -12.95
N GLY A 150 -5.45 7.38 -11.72
CA GLY A 150 -6.30 8.18 -10.82
C GLY A 150 -7.44 7.42 -10.11
N GLY A 151 -7.60 6.11 -10.31
CA GLY A 151 -8.59 5.29 -9.58
C GLY A 151 -8.08 4.85 -8.20
N TYR A 152 -8.94 4.92 -7.16
CA TYR A 152 -8.65 4.44 -5.80
C TYR A 152 -9.94 4.07 -5.07
N ASP A 153 -9.88 3.16 -4.11
CA ASP A 153 -11.01 2.73 -3.26
C ASP A 153 -12.31 2.48 -4.07
N GLY A 154 -12.21 1.75 -5.19
CA GLY A 154 -13.35 1.43 -6.07
C GLY A 154 -13.80 2.55 -7.01
N LYS A 155 -13.20 3.73 -6.97
CA LYS A 155 -13.49 4.83 -7.89
C LYS A 155 -12.77 4.63 -9.23
N GLY A 156 -13.40 5.10 -10.31
CA GLY A 156 -12.81 4.97 -11.66
C GLY A 156 -12.85 3.55 -12.20
N GLN A 157 -13.85 2.74 -11.77
CA GLN A 157 -14.08 1.40 -12.32
C GLN A 157 -15.56 1.10 -12.51
N GLN A 158 -15.84 0.19 -13.45
CA GLN A 158 -17.19 -0.32 -13.76
C GLN A 158 -17.13 -1.82 -14.02
N THR A 159 -18.04 -2.57 -13.41
CA THR A 159 -18.23 -3.99 -13.73
C THR A 159 -19.21 -4.12 -14.89
N ILE A 160 -18.81 -4.87 -15.90
CA ILE A 160 -19.58 -5.14 -17.12
C ILE A 160 -19.95 -6.60 -17.12
N TYR A 161 -21.26 -6.89 -17.08
CA TYR A 161 -21.76 -8.26 -17.00
C TYR A 161 -22.07 -8.85 -18.38
N SER A 162 -22.36 -8.00 -19.37
CA SER A 162 -22.73 -8.40 -20.74
C SER A 162 -22.37 -7.32 -21.74
N ALA A 163 -22.54 -7.62 -23.03
CA ALA A 163 -22.34 -6.65 -24.12
C ALA A 163 -23.30 -5.45 -24.00
N ASP A 164 -24.50 -5.66 -23.44
CA ASP A 164 -25.51 -4.60 -23.29
C ASP A 164 -25.09 -3.56 -22.23
N ASP A 165 -24.18 -3.92 -21.32
CA ASP A 165 -23.69 -3.03 -20.26
C ASP A 165 -22.50 -2.17 -20.69
N LEU A 166 -21.92 -2.40 -21.87
CA LEU A 166 -20.64 -1.76 -22.28
C LEU A 166 -20.68 -0.23 -22.22
N GLU A 167 -21.79 0.38 -22.60
CA GLU A 167 -21.96 1.84 -22.61
C GLU A 167 -21.75 2.48 -21.22
N ILE A 168 -21.93 1.73 -20.13
CA ILE A 168 -21.72 2.20 -18.76
C ILE A 168 -20.24 2.57 -18.53
N ALA A 169 -19.32 1.93 -19.28
CA ALA A 169 -17.89 2.22 -19.19
C ALA A 169 -17.46 3.45 -20.02
N SER A 170 -18.30 3.95 -20.93
CA SER A 170 -17.94 5.07 -21.84
C SER A 170 -17.38 6.31 -21.09
N PRO A 171 -17.98 6.76 -19.95
CA PRO A 171 -17.48 7.93 -19.22
C PRO A 171 -16.06 7.76 -18.65
N LEU A 172 -15.59 6.53 -18.42
CA LEU A 172 -14.23 6.29 -17.93
C LEU A 172 -13.16 6.71 -18.94
N PHE A 173 -13.50 6.73 -20.22
CA PHE A 173 -12.59 7.09 -21.33
C PHE A 173 -12.51 8.59 -21.61
N GLU A 174 -13.33 9.43 -20.97
CA GLU A 174 -13.31 10.88 -21.20
C GLU A 174 -11.96 11.53 -20.81
N HIS A 175 -11.27 10.95 -19.83
CA HIS A 175 -10.08 11.54 -19.24
C HIS A 175 -8.86 10.61 -19.17
N SER A 176 -9.02 9.33 -19.48
CA SER A 176 -7.96 8.32 -19.32
C SER A 176 -8.15 7.14 -20.26
N ALA A 177 -7.05 6.55 -20.72
CA ALA A 177 -7.06 5.17 -21.20
C ALA A 177 -7.58 4.24 -20.08
N CYS A 178 -8.07 3.06 -20.44
CA CYS A 178 -8.58 2.08 -19.48
C CYS A 178 -7.96 0.71 -19.68
N VAL A 179 -8.02 -0.09 -18.62
CA VAL A 179 -7.77 -1.54 -18.66
C VAL A 179 -9.09 -2.26 -18.42
N ALA A 180 -9.44 -3.21 -19.28
CA ALA A 180 -10.51 -4.16 -19.00
C ALA A 180 -9.89 -5.48 -18.57
N GLU A 181 -10.29 -5.98 -17.40
CA GLU A 181 -9.76 -7.18 -16.77
C GLU A 181 -10.88 -8.22 -16.62
N ALA A 182 -10.58 -9.49 -16.89
CA ALA A 182 -11.49 -10.58 -16.61
C ALA A 182 -11.84 -10.59 -15.11
N PHE A 183 -13.12 -10.78 -14.80
CA PHE A 183 -13.53 -10.95 -13.41
C PHE A 183 -12.88 -12.22 -12.82
N VAL A 184 -12.21 -12.06 -11.69
CA VAL A 184 -11.57 -13.14 -10.97
C VAL A 184 -12.52 -13.64 -9.88
N PRO A 185 -13.01 -14.90 -9.93
CA PRO A 185 -13.89 -15.46 -8.91
C PRO A 185 -13.06 -15.91 -7.69
N PHE A 186 -12.57 -14.95 -6.91
CA PHE A 186 -11.74 -15.22 -5.76
C PHE A 186 -12.56 -15.62 -4.52
N THR A 187 -11.95 -16.41 -3.66
CA THR A 187 -12.49 -16.75 -2.33
C THR A 187 -11.90 -15.90 -1.23
N LYS A 188 -10.70 -15.37 -1.44
CA LYS A 188 -9.99 -14.48 -0.49
C LYS A 188 -9.16 -13.44 -1.22
N GLU A 189 -9.00 -12.30 -0.57
CA GLU A 189 -7.97 -11.32 -0.90
C GLU A 189 -6.84 -11.43 0.11
N ILE A 190 -5.60 -11.46 -0.36
CA ILE A 190 -4.41 -11.50 0.49
C ILE A 190 -3.41 -10.43 0.05
N SER A 191 -2.52 -10.06 0.95
CA SER A 191 -1.38 -9.19 0.62
C SER A 191 -0.09 -9.76 1.19
N VAL A 192 0.96 -9.66 0.39
CA VAL A 192 2.34 -9.93 0.80
C VAL A 192 3.10 -8.61 0.79
N ILE A 193 3.61 -8.23 1.95
CA ILE A 193 4.51 -7.08 2.08
C ILE A 193 5.94 -7.58 1.91
N VAL A 194 6.52 -7.33 0.75
CA VAL A 194 7.91 -7.70 0.44
C VAL A 194 8.83 -6.48 0.59
N GLN A 195 10.02 -6.71 1.12
CA GLN A 195 11.01 -5.68 1.37
C GLN A 195 12.37 -6.13 0.87
N ARG A 196 13.05 -5.26 0.15
CA ARG A 196 14.37 -5.52 -0.43
C ARG A 196 15.28 -4.34 -0.20
N ASN A 197 16.51 -4.60 0.23
CA ASN A 197 17.52 -3.55 0.46
C ASN A 197 18.45 -3.37 -0.76
N VAL A 198 19.33 -2.39 -0.67
CA VAL A 198 20.30 -2.08 -1.75
C VAL A 198 21.34 -3.19 -1.99
N GLN A 199 21.48 -4.17 -1.09
CA GLN A 199 22.32 -5.35 -1.24
C GLN A 199 21.57 -6.50 -1.95
N GLY A 200 20.27 -6.38 -2.19
CA GLY A 200 19.41 -7.41 -2.78
C GLY A 200 18.88 -8.43 -1.77
N GLU A 201 19.10 -8.20 -0.47
CA GLU A 201 18.50 -9.03 0.57
C GLU A 201 16.99 -8.77 0.61
N THR A 202 16.19 -9.85 0.52
CA THR A 202 14.74 -9.79 0.39
C THR A 202 14.06 -10.58 1.49
N TYR A 203 13.02 -10.02 2.10
CA TYR A 203 12.14 -10.71 3.04
C TYR A 203 10.69 -10.30 2.84
N CYS A 204 9.78 -11.25 3.12
CA CYS A 204 8.34 -11.00 3.19
C CYS A 204 7.87 -11.02 4.64
N LEU A 205 6.96 -10.10 4.98
CA LEU A 205 6.19 -10.17 6.23
C LEU A 205 5.19 -11.34 6.17
N PRO A 206 4.67 -11.81 7.32
CA PRO A 206 3.58 -12.78 7.35
C PRO A 206 2.40 -12.33 6.48
N ILE A 207 1.82 -13.25 5.71
CA ILE A 207 0.74 -12.95 4.77
C ILE A 207 -0.51 -12.48 5.51
N GLY A 208 -1.09 -11.36 5.09
CA GLY A 208 -2.37 -10.84 5.57
C GLY A 208 -3.53 -11.28 4.67
N GLU A 209 -4.64 -11.75 5.26
CA GLU A 209 -5.93 -11.90 4.60
C GLU A 209 -6.71 -10.61 4.77
N ASN A 210 -7.18 -10.01 3.69
CA ASN A 210 -7.80 -8.69 3.67
C ASN A 210 -9.31 -8.81 3.46
N ILE A 211 -10.06 -8.16 4.34
CA ILE A 211 -11.52 -8.05 4.25
C ILE A 211 -11.86 -6.60 3.89
N HIS A 212 -12.49 -6.41 2.73
CA HIS A 212 -12.97 -5.11 2.29
C HIS A 212 -14.46 -4.95 2.52
N VAL A 213 -14.86 -3.76 2.97
CA VAL A 213 -16.26 -3.35 3.09
C VAL A 213 -16.43 -2.07 2.26
N ASN A 214 -17.36 -2.08 1.33
CA ASN A 214 -17.58 -0.96 0.40
C ASN A 214 -16.28 -0.51 -0.31
N HIS A 215 -15.46 -1.46 -0.76
CA HIS A 215 -14.14 -1.26 -1.40
C HIS A 215 -13.06 -0.60 -0.51
N ILE A 216 -13.31 -0.45 0.79
CA ILE A 216 -12.31 0.05 1.75
C ILE A 216 -11.82 -1.13 2.59
N LEU A 217 -10.51 -1.29 2.73
CA LEU A 217 -9.94 -2.30 3.61
C LEU A 217 -10.47 -2.06 5.03
N HIS A 218 -11.20 -3.04 5.55
CA HIS A 218 -11.77 -3.03 6.89
C HIS A 218 -10.85 -3.77 7.86
N GLU A 219 -10.53 -5.03 7.57
CA GLU A 219 -9.71 -5.90 8.42
C GLU A 219 -8.55 -6.52 7.64
N THR A 220 -7.46 -6.77 8.36
CA THR A 220 -6.38 -7.67 7.92
C THR A 220 -6.14 -8.71 9.00
N ILE A 221 -6.33 -9.98 8.66
CA ILE A 221 -6.19 -11.14 9.54
C ILE A 221 -4.84 -11.79 9.28
N VAL A 222 -4.04 -11.99 10.32
CA VAL A 222 -2.68 -12.55 10.21
C VAL A 222 -2.46 -13.67 11.22
N PRO A 223 -1.95 -14.83 10.79
CA PRO A 223 -1.65 -15.21 9.42
C PRO A 223 -2.92 -15.39 8.58
N ALA A 224 -2.83 -15.17 7.27
CA ALA A 224 -3.92 -15.44 6.34
C ALA A 224 -4.41 -16.89 6.45
N ARG A 225 -5.73 -17.10 6.44
CA ARG A 225 -6.37 -18.43 6.55
C ARG A 225 -6.36 -19.15 5.21
N ILE A 226 -5.16 -19.46 4.72
CA ILE A 226 -4.86 -20.15 3.46
C ILE A 226 -3.99 -21.36 3.73
N ASN A 227 -3.95 -22.32 2.78
CA ASN A 227 -3.09 -23.49 2.91
C ASN A 227 -1.60 -23.15 2.63
N ASN A 228 -0.69 -24.03 3.09
CA ASN A 228 0.76 -23.82 2.94
C ASN A 228 1.22 -23.72 1.48
N LYS A 229 0.56 -24.42 0.55
CA LYS A 229 0.90 -24.35 -0.88
C LYS A 229 0.61 -22.96 -1.44
N THR A 230 -0.58 -22.45 -1.18
CA THR A 230 -1.00 -21.08 -1.57
C THR A 230 -0.08 -20.03 -0.94
N ALA A 231 0.24 -20.19 0.35
CA ALA A 231 1.14 -19.27 1.06
C ALA A 231 2.53 -19.23 0.39
N LYS A 232 3.07 -20.39 0.02
CA LYS A 232 4.36 -20.49 -0.68
C LYS A 232 4.31 -19.79 -2.04
N LEU A 233 3.27 -20.06 -2.85
CA LEU A 233 3.08 -19.41 -4.16
C LEU A 233 2.99 -17.88 -4.03
N ALA A 234 2.29 -17.37 -3.03
CA ALA A 234 2.15 -15.94 -2.80
C ALA A 234 3.50 -15.27 -2.46
N VAL A 235 4.29 -15.89 -1.58
CA VAL A 235 5.63 -15.39 -1.23
C VAL A 235 6.56 -15.42 -2.45
N GLU A 236 6.62 -16.54 -3.16
CA GLU A 236 7.46 -16.70 -4.36
C GLU A 236 7.11 -15.67 -5.45
N ALA A 237 5.83 -15.39 -5.65
CA ALA A 237 5.39 -14.35 -6.60
C ALA A 237 5.82 -12.95 -6.16
N ALA A 238 5.66 -12.61 -4.88
CA ALA A 238 6.07 -11.31 -4.36
C ALA A 238 7.59 -11.10 -4.43
N GLU A 239 8.39 -12.11 -4.08
CA GLU A 239 9.86 -12.08 -4.19
C GLU A 239 10.29 -11.93 -5.66
N LYS A 240 9.66 -12.68 -6.58
CA LYS A 240 9.93 -12.62 -8.01
C LYS A 240 9.64 -11.25 -8.60
N ILE A 241 8.52 -10.62 -8.23
CA ILE A 241 8.20 -9.23 -8.63
C ILE A 241 9.21 -8.25 -8.05
N ALA A 242 9.57 -8.38 -6.77
CA ALA A 242 10.54 -7.51 -6.11
C ALA A 242 11.93 -7.59 -6.77
N ASP A 243 12.35 -8.79 -7.15
CA ASP A 243 13.62 -9.01 -7.87
C ASP A 243 13.57 -8.48 -9.31
N TYR A 244 12.48 -8.72 -10.04
CA TYR A 244 12.28 -8.19 -11.39
C TYR A 244 12.35 -6.66 -11.42
N LEU A 245 11.69 -6.01 -10.45
CA LEU A 245 11.67 -4.55 -10.30
C LEU A 245 12.96 -3.97 -9.70
N GLN A 246 13.91 -4.80 -9.27
CA GLN A 246 15.09 -4.37 -8.48
C GLN A 246 14.67 -3.47 -7.31
N LEU A 247 13.57 -3.86 -6.64
CA LEU A 247 12.98 -3.10 -5.54
C LEU A 247 14.03 -2.66 -4.51
N ILE A 248 13.92 -1.42 -4.05
CA ILE A 248 14.55 -0.94 -2.81
C ILE A 248 13.45 -0.34 -1.95
N GLY A 249 13.36 -0.79 -0.69
CA GLY A 249 12.28 -0.37 0.20
C GLY A 249 11.21 -1.43 0.37
N THR A 250 9.96 -1.01 0.38
CA THR A 250 8.78 -1.85 0.62
C THR A 250 7.85 -1.84 -0.59
N LEU A 251 7.33 -3.01 -0.94
CA LEU A 251 6.29 -3.22 -1.93
C LEU A 251 5.18 -4.07 -1.30
N ALA A 252 3.95 -3.64 -1.40
CA ALA A 252 2.81 -4.50 -1.16
C ALA A 252 2.35 -5.12 -2.48
N VAL A 253 2.16 -6.44 -2.49
CA VAL A 253 1.60 -7.19 -3.61
C VAL A 253 0.24 -7.70 -3.17
N GLU A 254 -0.82 -7.16 -3.73
CA GLU A 254 -2.19 -7.60 -3.48
C GLU A 254 -2.58 -8.71 -4.44
N MET A 255 -3.20 -9.77 -3.92
CA MET A 255 -3.47 -10.99 -4.66
C MET A 255 -4.86 -11.52 -4.34
N PHE A 256 -5.49 -12.09 -5.35
CA PHE A 256 -6.67 -12.93 -5.20
C PHE A 256 -6.29 -14.39 -5.06
N VAL A 257 -6.98 -15.11 -4.18
CA VAL A 257 -6.85 -16.56 -4.01
C VAL A 257 -8.11 -17.21 -4.59
N LEU A 258 -7.94 -18.13 -5.53
CA LEU A 258 -9.03 -18.88 -6.12
C LEU A 258 -9.38 -20.10 -5.28
N GLU A 259 -10.51 -20.77 -5.60
CA GLU A 259 -11.01 -21.92 -4.84
C GLU A 259 -10.01 -23.11 -4.85
N ASP A 260 -9.26 -23.29 -5.93
CA ASP A 260 -8.21 -24.33 -6.06
C ASP A 260 -6.90 -23.97 -5.33
N GLY A 261 -6.83 -22.79 -4.71
CA GLY A 261 -5.67 -22.27 -4.01
C GLY A 261 -4.61 -21.63 -4.90
N THR A 262 -4.87 -21.45 -6.20
CA THR A 262 -4.02 -20.63 -7.06
C THR A 262 -4.17 -19.16 -6.72
N ILE A 263 -3.16 -18.35 -7.08
CA ILE A 263 -3.14 -16.91 -6.84
C ILE A 263 -3.20 -16.14 -8.16
N VAL A 264 -3.75 -14.95 -8.13
CA VAL A 264 -3.74 -13.97 -9.24
C VAL A 264 -3.35 -12.62 -8.66
N ILE A 265 -2.32 -11.99 -9.24
CA ILE A 265 -1.88 -10.65 -8.80
C ILE A 265 -2.95 -9.62 -9.19
N ASN A 266 -3.37 -8.80 -8.21
CA ASN A 266 -4.31 -7.71 -8.43
C ASN A 266 -3.59 -6.39 -8.72
N GLU A 267 -2.84 -5.87 -7.72
CA GLU A 267 -2.13 -4.59 -7.85
C GLU A 267 -0.85 -4.54 -6.99
N LEU A 268 -0.02 -3.53 -7.26
CA LEU A 268 1.24 -3.26 -6.58
C LEU A 268 1.20 -1.88 -5.91
N ALA A 269 1.63 -1.79 -4.65
CA ALA A 269 1.83 -0.52 -3.97
C ALA A 269 3.29 -0.37 -3.53
N PRO A 270 4.08 0.56 -4.12
CA PRO A 270 5.53 0.66 -3.94
C PRO A 270 5.92 1.41 -2.66
N ARG A 271 5.30 1.07 -1.55
CA ARG A 271 5.40 1.74 -0.25
C ARG A 271 4.92 0.85 0.88
N PRO A 272 5.15 1.21 2.15
CA PRO A 272 4.42 0.60 3.27
C PRO A 272 2.90 0.65 3.01
N HIS A 273 2.19 -0.40 3.38
CA HIS A 273 0.79 -0.58 3.03
C HIS A 273 -0.10 -0.73 4.26
N ASN A 274 -1.37 -0.35 4.11
CA ASN A 274 -2.36 -0.43 5.19
C ASN A 274 -2.49 -1.86 5.74
N SER A 275 -2.50 -2.86 4.87
CA SER A 275 -2.57 -4.27 5.27
C SER A 275 -1.33 -4.78 6.02
N GLY A 276 -0.24 -4.01 6.07
CA GLY A 276 0.97 -4.33 6.82
C GLY A 276 1.06 -3.67 8.20
N HIS A 277 0.04 -2.91 8.64
CA HIS A 277 0.08 -2.17 9.91
C HIS A 277 0.15 -3.09 11.14
N TYR A 278 -0.45 -4.28 11.09
CA TYR A 278 -0.35 -5.30 12.14
C TYR A 278 1.09 -5.58 12.56
N SER A 279 2.05 -5.39 11.65
CA SER A 279 3.46 -5.68 11.90
C SER A 279 4.10 -4.81 12.97
N ILE A 280 3.46 -3.72 13.39
CA ILE A 280 3.95 -2.84 14.45
C ILE A 280 3.99 -3.62 15.77
N GLU A 281 2.91 -4.29 16.13
CA GLU A 281 2.80 -5.04 17.39
C GLU A 281 3.05 -6.53 17.21
N ALA A 282 2.52 -7.12 16.13
CA ALA A 282 2.48 -8.57 15.98
C ALA A 282 3.78 -9.18 15.44
N CYS A 283 4.76 -8.38 15.01
CA CYS A 283 6.03 -8.86 14.46
C CYS A 283 7.25 -8.35 15.23
N ASN A 284 8.38 -9.07 15.06
CA ASN A 284 9.68 -8.65 15.60
C ASN A 284 10.26 -7.41 14.91
N ILE A 285 9.69 -7.01 13.79
CA ILE A 285 10.02 -5.80 13.03
C ILE A 285 8.80 -5.37 12.21
N SER A 286 8.47 -4.08 12.25
CA SER A 286 7.38 -3.56 11.42
C SER A 286 7.82 -3.30 9.99
N GLN A 287 6.84 -3.21 9.07
CA GLN A 287 7.09 -2.80 7.70
C GLN A 287 7.82 -1.44 7.61
N PHE A 288 7.57 -0.54 8.55
CA PHE A 288 8.16 0.79 8.57
C PHE A 288 9.63 0.75 8.98
N HIS A 289 9.98 0.04 10.06
CA HIS A 289 11.36 -0.15 10.47
C HIS A 289 12.17 -0.85 9.38
N GLN A 290 11.57 -1.84 8.73
CA GLN A 290 12.23 -2.58 7.66
C GLN A 290 12.43 -1.71 6.41
N HIS A 291 11.44 -0.85 6.07
CA HIS A 291 11.56 0.12 5.00
C HIS A 291 12.73 1.10 5.25
N ILE A 292 12.83 1.66 6.47
CA ILE A 292 13.94 2.53 6.86
C ILE A 292 15.28 1.80 6.73
N ARG A 293 15.37 0.55 7.18
CA ARG A 293 16.59 -0.26 7.01
C ARG A 293 16.95 -0.43 5.54
N ALA A 294 15.98 -0.73 4.70
CA ALA A 294 16.17 -0.94 3.27
C ALA A 294 16.74 0.30 2.56
N ILE A 295 16.15 1.46 2.76
CA ILE A 295 16.57 2.71 2.12
C ILE A 295 17.86 3.28 2.71
N CYS A 296 18.16 2.98 3.98
CA CYS A 296 19.39 3.40 4.65
C CYS A 296 20.58 2.47 4.38
N GLY A 297 20.41 1.42 3.59
CA GLY A 297 21.47 0.46 3.26
C GLY A 297 21.87 -0.44 4.43
N TRP A 298 20.94 -0.68 5.39
CA TRP A 298 21.17 -1.60 6.50
C TRP A 298 20.78 -3.02 6.14
N PRO A 299 21.37 -4.06 6.79
CA PRO A 299 20.89 -5.43 6.68
C PRO A 299 19.42 -5.52 7.11
N LEU A 300 18.62 -6.28 6.38
CA LEU A 300 17.24 -6.53 6.77
C LEU A 300 17.19 -7.53 7.93
N ARG A 301 16.10 -7.49 8.71
CA ARG A 301 15.83 -8.50 9.73
C ARG A 301 14.85 -9.52 9.15
N LYS A 302 15.11 -10.81 9.39
CA LYS A 302 14.12 -11.84 9.04
C LYS A 302 12.85 -11.62 9.85
N PRO A 303 11.69 -11.37 9.22
CA PRO A 303 10.44 -11.18 9.94
C PRO A 303 10.01 -12.44 10.68
N LYS A 304 9.42 -12.24 11.86
CA LYS A 304 8.86 -13.30 12.68
C LYS A 304 7.56 -12.78 13.30
N LEU A 305 6.50 -13.52 13.11
CA LEU A 305 5.23 -13.27 13.79
C LEU A 305 5.37 -13.68 15.27
N TRP A 306 5.00 -12.78 16.18
CA TRP A 306 4.96 -13.05 17.61
C TRP A 306 3.65 -13.72 18.02
N SER A 307 2.54 -13.21 17.50
CA SER A 307 1.20 -13.68 17.77
C SER A 307 0.31 -13.47 16.54
N PRO A 308 -0.65 -14.35 16.27
CA PRO A 308 -1.75 -14.05 15.38
C PRO A 308 -2.43 -12.74 15.75
N SER A 309 -2.99 -12.04 14.78
CA SER A 309 -3.59 -10.73 15.02
C SER A 309 -4.67 -10.38 14.01
N VAL A 310 -5.55 -9.47 14.39
CA VAL A 310 -6.48 -8.81 13.48
C VAL A 310 -6.22 -7.30 13.55
N MET A 311 -5.88 -6.70 12.43
CA MET A 311 -5.82 -5.24 12.29
C MET A 311 -7.15 -4.75 11.74
N VAL A 312 -7.73 -3.72 12.36
CA VAL A 312 -9.00 -3.11 11.93
C VAL A 312 -8.80 -1.62 11.67
N ASN A 313 -9.24 -1.14 10.52
CA ASN A 313 -9.15 0.28 10.19
C ASN A 313 -10.19 1.11 10.96
N ILE A 314 -9.75 2.22 11.52
CA ILE A 314 -10.63 3.23 12.13
C ILE A 314 -10.95 4.27 11.06
N LEU A 315 -12.18 4.27 10.57
CA LEU A 315 -12.70 5.29 9.68
C LEU A 315 -13.24 6.49 10.50
N GLY A 316 -13.55 7.61 9.82
CA GLY A 316 -14.00 8.82 10.51
C GLY A 316 -15.18 8.61 11.44
N GLN A 317 -16.16 7.81 11.04
CA GLN A 317 -17.33 7.43 11.86
C GLN A 317 -16.97 6.53 13.05
N HIS A 318 -15.84 5.80 13.02
CA HIS A 318 -15.44 4.88 14.06
C HIS A 318 -14.58 5.53 15.17
N VAL A 319 -14.09 6.77 14.98
CA VAL A 319 -13.18 7.43 15.94
C VAL A 319 -13.80 7.53 17.33
N MET A 320 -15.02 8.07 17.42
CA MET A 320 -15.69 8.24 18.70
C MET A 320 -16.09 6.90 19.35
N PRO A 321 -16.71 5.93 18.62
CA PRO A 321 -16.96 4.59 19.15
C PRO A 321 -15.72 3.91 19.71
N VAL A 322 -14.59 3.91 18.98
CA VAL A 322 -13.32 3.35 19.46
C VAL A 322 -12.83 4.06 20.72
N THR A 323 -12.82 5.41 20.71
CA THR A 323 -12.35 6.20 21.86
C THR A 323 -13.18 5.93 23.11
N ASN A 324 -14.48 5.80 22.97
CA ASN A 324 -15.39 5.51 24.10
C ASN A 324 -15.25 4.08 24.62
N SER A 325 -14.61 3.19 23.86
CA SER A 325 -14.45 1.78 24.19
C SER A 325 -13.08 1.43 24.80
N LEU A 326 -12.17 2.40 24.95
CA LEU A 326 -10.81 2.20 25.45
C LEU A 326 -10.74 1.42 26.77
N SER A 327 -11.61 1.73 27.73
CA SER A 327 -11.63 1.05 29.02
C SER A 327 -12.15 -0.39 28.95
N LYS A 328 -12.91 -0.73 27.90
CA LYS A 328 -13.46 -2.06 27.67
C LYS A 328 -12.44 -2.99 27.02
N TYR A 329 -11.53 -2.44 26.21
CA TYR A 329 -10.57 -3.18 25.40
C TYR A 329 -9.12 -2.73 25.69
N PRO A 330 -8.58 -2.98 26.90
CA PRO A 330 -7.26 -2.51 27.32
C PRO A 330 -6.10 -3.12 26.50
N ASP A 331 -6.32 -4.28 25.89
CA ASP A 331 -5.30 -5.00 25.12
C ASP A 331 -5.26 -4.59 23.63
N TRP A 332 -6.14 -3.66 23.22
CA TRP A 332 -6.14 -3.16 21.84
C TRP A 332 -5.04 -2.12 21.65
N SER A 333 -4.15 -2.34 20.68
CA SER A 333 -3.15 -1.36 20.28
C SER A 333 -3.78 -0.37 19.27
N ILE A 334 -3.99 0.87 19.70
CA ILE A 334 -4.72 1.88 18.93
C ILE A 334 -3.77 2.94 18.40
N HIS A 335 -3.83 3.16 17.09
CA HIS A 335 -3.07 4.18 16.38
C HIS A 335 -4.01 5.18 15.72
N LEU A 336 -4.11 6.40 16.23
CA LEU A 336 -4.76 7.52 15.56
C LEU A 336 -3.70 8.35 14.84
N TYR A 337 -3.98 8.69 13.57
CA TYR A 337 -2.98 9.29 12.69
C TYR A 337 -2.79 10.80 12.88
N GLY A 338 -3.60 11.46 13.72
CA GLY A 338 -3.50 12.90 13.94
C GLY A 338 -4.10 13.77 12.83
N LYS A 339 -4.98 13.21 11.99
CA LYS A 339 -5.71 13.98 10.95
C LYS A 339 -6.77 14.86 11.59
N GLN A 340 -6.86 16.14 11.17
CA GLN A 340 -7.75 17.14 11.78
C GLN A 340 -9.25 16.84 11.64
N GLN A 341 -9.68 16.23 10.52
CA GLN A 341 -11.11 16.05 10.23
C GLN A 341 -11.45 14.57 10.05
N ALA A 342 -12.28 14.06 10.93
CA ALA A 342 -12.85 12.71 10.86
C ALA A 342 -14.04 12.66 9.89
N LYS A 343 -13.76 12.75 8.58
CA LYS A 343 -14.79 12.62 7.55
C LYS A 343 -15.21 11.16 7.41
N LYS A 344 -16.50 10.91 7.11
CA LYS A 344 -17.02 9.56 6.83
C LYS A 344 -16.11 8.85 5.79
N ASN A 345 -15.79 7.60 6.03
CA ASN A 345 -14.95 6.72 5.19
C ASN A 345 -13.47 7.15 5.07
N ARG A 346 -13.04 8.23 5.70
CA ARG A 346 -11.62 8.59 5.75
C ARG A 346 -10.91 7.73 6.79
N LYS A 347 -9.83 7.05 6.41
CA LYS A 347 -8.95 6.31 7.33
C LYS A 347 -8.30 7.27 8.34
N MET A 348 -8.68 7.16 9.61
CA MET A 348 -8.24 8.03 10.71
C MET A 348 -7.25 7.35 11.64
N GLY A 349 -7.22 6.03 11.62
CA GLY A 349 -6.38 5.21 12.48
C GLY A 349 -6.53 3.74 12.15
N HIS A 350 -5.93 2.91 13.00
CA HIS A 350 -6.17 1.47 13.03
C HIS A 350 -6.05 0.95 14.46
N VAL A 351 -6.58 -0.23 14.66
CA VAL A 351 -6.40 -1.05 15.87
C VAL A 351 -5.68 -2.32 15.46
N THR A 352 -4.69 -2.76 16.24
CA THR A 352 -4.13 -4.12 16.16
C THR A 352 -4.52 -4.90 17.41
N ILE A 353 -5.14 -6.05 17.22
CA ILE A 353 -5.58 -6.95 18.28
C ILE A 353 -4.76 -8.24 18.14
N MET A 354 -3.82 -8.44 19.05
CA MET A 354 -3.08 -9.71 19.13
C MET A 354 -3.94 -10.74 19.86
N THR A 355 -3.95 -11.99 19.39
CA THR A 355 -4.84 -13.02 19.93
C THR A 355 -4.28 -14.42 19.72
N ASP A 356 -4.68 -15.35 20.58
CA ASP A 356 -4.44 -16.78 20.39
C ASP A 356 -5.64 -17.48 19.69
N ASP A 357 -6.78 -16.77 19.55
CA ASP A 357 -8.02 -17.27 18.93
C ASP A 357 -8.58 -16.25 17.95
N LEU A 358 -8.20 -16.40 16.67
CA LEU A 358 -8.64 -15.52 15.57
C LEU A 358 -10.16 -15.55 15.39
N ASP A 359 -10.80 -16.72 15.48
CA ASP A 359 -12.24 -16.84 15.21
C ASP A 359 -13.06 -16.12 16.28
N HIS A 360 -12.64 -16.24 17.54
CA HIS A 360 -13.26 -15.50 18.65
C HIS A 360 -13.07 -13.98 18.46
N THR A 361 -11.87 -13.54 18.14
CA THR A 361 -11.56 -12.11 17.95
C THR A 361 -12.34 -11.51 16.79
N ILE A 362 -12.41 -12.20 15.65
CA ILE A 362 -13.20 -11.76 14.49
C ILE A 362 -14.69 -11.65 14.87
N LYS A 363 -15.19 -12.64 15.62
CA LYS A 363 -16.59 -12.60 16.09
C LYS A 363 -16.82 -11.41 17.03
N GLU A 364 -15.92 -11.14 17.97
CA GLU A 364 -16.01 -10.00 18.88
C GLU A 364 -16.02 -8.67 18.12
N ILE A 365 -15.19 -8.52 17.09
CA ILE A 365 -15.16 -7.35 16.21
C ILE A 365 -16.53 -7.19 15.52
N ASN A 366 -17.05 -8.26 14.89
CA ASN A 366 -18.32 -8.24 14.16
C ASN A 366 -19.53 -7.96 15.06
N ASP A 367 -19.52 -8.51 16.29
CA ASP A 367 -20.59 -8.30 17.27
C ASP A 367 -20.50 -6.91 17.96
N SER A 368 -19.41 -6.21 17.76
CA SER A 368 -19.17 -4.90 18.34
C SER A 368 -19.93 -3.81 17.56
N ALA A 369 -20.65 -2.95 18.28
CA ALA A 369 -21.28 -1.74 17.70
C ALA A 369 -20.27 -0.66 17.28
N ILE A 370 -18.96 -0.87 17.51
CA ILE A 370 -17.90 0.10 17.19
C ILE A 370 -17.79 0.31 15.68
N TRP A 371 -17.97 -0.75 14.90
CA TRP A 371 -17.73 -0.79 13.45
C TRP A 371 -19.01 -0.66 12.63
N ALA A 372 -20.14 -0.32 13.26
CA ALA A 372 -21.40 -0.09 12.56
C ALA A 372 -21.29 1.10 11.58
N GLU A 373 -21.92 0.97 10.39
CA GLU A 373 -21.91 1.99 9.32
C GLU A 373 -22.67 3.28 9.68
#